data_8dc8bf3368563b1742a54468241420c3
#
_entry.id   8dc8bf3368563b1742a54468241420c3
#
_cell.length_a   1.000
_cell.length_b   1.000
_cell.length_c   1.000
_cell.angle_alpha   90.00
_cell.angle_beta   90.00
_cell.angle_gamma   90.00
#
_symmetry.space_group_name_H-M   'P 1'
#
loop_
_entity.id
_entity.type
_entity.pdbx_description
1 polymer ?
#
loop_
_entity_poly.entity_id
_entity_poly.type
_entity_poly.pdbx_seq_one_letter_code
_entity_poly.pdbx_strand_id
1 'polypeptide(L)'
;MLGKRGFAFYGLAIFFAAYVLFLYGPMIAIFMLSFQGPDGGLTFPMNGFSFYWFAKLFEGGGIVDIGAAFRRSLELGIVVMILTVVISVSAGLAFRRKFKGSGVLFYVAIASLIVPSIITSLGIGLEFRIVDDTVKNFGPDWLAEDHTTWMGLFTSGLGAHLTWTLPFGLLIMFAIFNRFNPAYEEAARDLGASPWQTFRYVVLPIILPSVVGIGLFGFTLSWDEIARSSQAIGEVNTLPLELEGLTTTVTRPDIYALGTVTSAVSFGVIFLALIGIRLLQKRTARAGSDAGSGIV
;
A
#
# COMPACT_ATOMS: atom_id res chain seq x y z
N MET A 1 -30.70 -4.48 29.93
CA MET A 1 -30.14 -4.02 31.22
C MET A 1 -28.63 -3.88 31.02
N LEU A 2 -28.11 -2.64 30.89
CA LEU A 2 -26.68 -2.39 30.88
C LEU A 2 -26.18 -2.47 32.33
N GLY A 3 -25.57 -3.61 32.71
CA GLY A 3 -24.98 -3.79 34.04
C GLY A 3 -23.95 -2.69 34.29
N LYS A 4 -23.88 -2.18 35.54
CA LYS A 4 -22.87 -1.19 35.97
C LYS A 4 -21.48 -1.76 35.68
N ARG A 5 -20.75 -1.07 34.79
CA ARG A 5 -19.37 -1.47 34.45
C ARG A 5 -18.50 -1.37 35.70
N GLY A 6 -17.73 -2.42 35.98
CA GLY A 6 -16.90 -2.48 37.17
C GLY A 6 -15.70 -1.53 37.13
N PHE A 7 -15.05 -1.30 38.27
CA PHE A 7 -13.85 -0.44 38.40
C PHE A 7 -12.72 -0.82 37.42
N ALA A 8 -12.51 -2.12 37.18
CA ALA A 8 -11.55 -2.63 36.22
C ALA A 8 -11.81 -2.15 34.79
N PHE A 9 -13.09 -1.99 34.37
CA PHE A 9 -13.44 -1.44 33.07
C PHE A 9 -12.97 0.02 32.91
N TYR A 10 -13.20 0.85 33.93
CA TYR A 10 -12.78 2.26 33.88
C TYR A 10 -11.24 2.38 33.92
N GLY A 11 -10.56 1.54 34.72
CA GLY A 11 -9.09 1.48 34.73
C GLY A 11 -8.52 1.15 33.36
N LEU A 12 -9.05 0.11 32.69
CA LEU A 12 -8.64 -0.28 31.34
C LEU A 12 -8.99 0.79 30.30
N ALA A 13 -10.14 1.44 30.42
CA ALA A 13 -10.55 2.52 29.51
C ALA A 13 -9.62 3.74 29.60
N ILE A 14 -9.22 4.14 30.82
CA ILE A 14 -8.27 5.23 31.06
C ILE A 14 -6.90 4.86 30.50
N PHE A 15 -6.41 3.63 30.80
CA PHE A 15 -5.16 3.14 30.25
C PHE A 15 -5.16 3.15 28.73
N PHE A 16 -6.24 2.65 28.10
CA PHE A 16 -6.38 2.66 26.64
C PHE A 16 -6.41 4.09 26.07
N ALA A 17 -7.14 4.99 26.70
CA ALA A 17 -7.17 6.39 26.27
C ALA A 17 -5.80 7.07 26.38
N ALA A 18 -5.07 6.83 27.46
CA ALA A 18 -3.71 7.33 27.64
C ALA A 18 -2.75 6.73 26.60
N TYR A 19 -2.88 5.44 26.31
CA TYR A 19 -2.10 4.76 25.29
C TYR A 19 -2.36 5.33 23.88
N VAL A 20 -3.64 5.55 23.52
CA VAL A 20 -4.02 6.19 22.27
C VAL A 20 -3.44 7.60 22.17
N LEU A 21 -3.56 8.40 23.24
CA LEU A 21 -3.00 9.75 23.29
C LEU A 21 -1.47 9.74 23.13
N PHE A 22 -0.79 8.80 23.76
CA PHE A 22 0.66 8.62 23.61
C PHE A 22 1.07 8.28 22.17
N LEU A 23 0.34 7.38 21.50
CA LEU A 23 0.63 6.99 20.11
C LEU A 23 0.32 8.11 19.11
N TYR A 24 -0.83 8.75 19.24
CA TYR A 24 -1.29 9.73 18.24
C TYR A 24 -0.98 11.19 18.62
N GLY A 25 -0.60 11.44 19.86
CA GLY A 25 -0.24 12.78 20.34
C GLY A 25 0.83 13.47 19.50
N PRO A 26 1.96 12.82 19.18
CA PRO A 26 2.98 13.37 18.29
C PRO A 26 2.44 13.69 16.89
N MET A 27 1.59 12.83 16.31
CA MET A 27 0.97 13.08 15.00
C MET A 27 0.04 14.31 15.05
N ILE A 28 -0.74 14.46 16.13
CA ILE A 28 -1.59 15.64 16.34
C ILE A 28 -0.72 16.90 16.45
N ALA A 29 0.41 16.83 17.15
CA ALA A 29 1.35 17.94 17.28
C ALA A 29 1.94 18.32 15.91
N ILE A 30 2.38 17.37 15.09
CA ILE A 30 2.85 17.60 13.73
C ILE A 30 1.76 18.25 12.89
N PHE A 31 0.54 17.73 12.94
CA PHE A 31 -0.62 18.29 12.24
C PHE A 31 -0.89 19.74 12.68
N MET A 32 -0.87 20.05 13.96
CA MET A 32 -1.07 21.42 14.46
C MET A 32 0.08 22.33 13.99
N LEU A 33 1.33 21.92 14.14
CA LEU A 33 2.51 22.69 13.77
C LEU A 33 2.67 22.86 12.25
N SER A 34 2.01 22.05 11.43
CA SER A 34 1.98 22.24 9.97
C SER A 34 1.30 23.56 9.56
N PHE A 35 0.44 24.11 10.41
CA PHE A 35 -0.20 25.42 10.23
C PHE A 35 0.54 26.57 10.91
N GLN A 36 1.78 26.37 11.34
CA GLN A 36 2.62 27.40 11.92
C GLN A 36 2.77 28.62 11.01
N GLY A 37 2.82 29.80 11.61
CA GLY A 37 3.13 31.04 10.85
C GLY A 37 4.53 31.03 10.22
N PRO A 38 4.80 31.90 9.23
CA PRO A 38 6.08 31.93 8.51
C PRO A 38 7.29 32.15 9.41
N ASP A 39 7.14 32.92 10.48
CA ASP A 39 8.20 33.25 11.46
C ASP A 39 8.21 32.29 12.66
N GLY A 40 7.40 31.26 12.61
CA GLY A 40 7.28 30.28 13.70
C GLY A 40 8.36 29.20 13.67
N GLY A 41 8.69 28.70 14.87
CA GLY A 41 9.65 27.60 15.06
C GLY A 41 9.00 26.22 14.93
N LEU A 42 9.78 25.18 15.27
CA LEU A 42 9.38 23.77 15.24
C LEU A 42 8.60 23.31 16.49
N THR A 43 8.37 24.22 17.43
CA THR A 43 7.81 23.89 18.75
C THR A 43 6.65 24.84 19.10
N PHE A 44 5.90 24.47 20.14
CA PHE A 44 4.91 25.35 20.76
C PHE A 44 5.59 26.44 21.63
N PRO A 45 4.98 27.63 21.74
CA PRO A 45 3.70 28.05 21.18
C PRO A 45 3.77 28.37 19.69
N MET A 46 2.62 28.26 19.00
CA MET A 46 2.51 28.65 17.59
C MET A 46 2.55 30.18 17.43
N ASN A 47 3.31 30.67 16.44
CA ASN A 47 3.36 32.07 16.04
C ASN A 47 2.39 32.33 14.86
N GLY A 48 1.09 32.36 15.17
CA GLY A 48 0.03 32.54 14.19
C GLY A 48 -0.41 31.23 13.52
N PHE A 49 -1.45 31.33 12.69
CA PHE A 49 -2.00 30.23 11.90
C PHE A 49 -1.91 30.59 10.42
N SER A 50 -1.28 29.73 9.60
CA SER A 50 -1.03 29.99 8.19
C SER A 50 -0.97 28.71 7.37
N PHE A 51 -1.31 28.81 6.08
CA PHE A 51 -1.07 27.79 5.07
C PHE A 51 0.27 28.01 4.32
N TYR A 52 1.11 28.90 4.79
CA TYR A 52 2.36 29.29 4.14
C TYR A 52 3.23 28.08 3.80
N TRP A 53 3.42 27.15 4.74
CA TRP A 53 4.27 25.98 4.54
C TRP A 53 3.70 24.99 3.52
N PHE A 54 2.38 24.87 3.43
CA PHE A 54 1.75 24.06 2.39
C PHE A 54 1.95 24.66 1.00
N ALA A 55 1.80 25.97 0.84
CA ALA A 55 2.06 26.63 -0.43
C ALA A 55 3.53 26.44 -0.84
N LYS A 56 4.45 26.65 0.09
CA LYS A 56 5.89 26.53 -0.14
C LYS A 56 6.34 25.14 -0.57
N LEU A 57 5.64 24.06 -0.17
CA LEU A 57 5.94 22.70 -0.64
C LEU A 57 5.83 22.56 -2.16
N PHE A 58 4.94 23.32 -2.79
CA PHE A 58 4.63 23.20 -4.22
C PHE A 58 5.20 24.35 -5.08
N GLU A 59 5.80 25.38 -4.46
CA GLU A 59 6.35 26.52 -5.20
C GLU A 59 7.61 26.18 -6.01
N GLY A 60 8.25 25.04 -5.77
CA GLY A 60 9.53 24.68 -6.40
C GLY A 60 10.66 25.64 -5.99
N GLY A 61 11.91 25.20 -5.99
CA GLY A 61 13.06 26.03 -5.59
C GLY A 61 13.69 25.64 -4.25
N GLY A 62 13.20 24.57 -3.62
CA GLY A 62 13.91 23.87 -2.56
C GLY A 62 15.05 22.99 -3.10
N ILE A 63 15.87 22.47 -2.21
CA ILE A 63 16.97 21.50 -2.53
C ILE A 63 16.41 20.24 -3.20
N VAL A 64 15.09 19.95 -3.01
CA VAL A 64 14.39 18.74 -3.42
C VAL A 64 13.09 19.10 -4.12
N ASP A 65 12.79 18.41 -5.22
CA ASP A 65 11.50 18.51 -5.92
C ASP A 65 10.48 17.56 -5.26
N ILE A 66 9.82 18.07 -4.21
CA ILE A 66 8.79 17.35 -3.46
C ILE A 66 7.61 16.96 -4.36
N GLY A 67 7.25 17.83 -5.32
CA GLY A 67 6.16 17.56 -6.26
C GLY A 67 6.44 16.35 -7.14
N ALA A 68 7.65 16.25 -7.67
CA ALA A 68 8.07 15.09 -8.46
C ALA A 68 8.17 13.82 -7.60
N ALA A 69 8.69 13.89 -6.37
CA ALA A 69 8.75 12.76 -5.44
C ALA A 69 7.36 12.27 -5.05
N PHE A 70 6.43 13.19 -4.78
CA PHE A 70 5.02 12.88 -4.51
C PHE A 70 4.36 12.13 -5.69
N ARG A 71 4.54 12.64 -6.89
CA ARG A 71 4.02 12.01 -8.10
C ARG A 71 4.59 10.62 -8.30
N ARG A 72 5.92 10.44 -8.16
CA ARG A 72 6.58 9.14 -8.26
C ARG A 72 6.04 8.12 -7.26
N SER A 73 5.87 8.53 -5.99
CA SER A 73 5.28 7.66 -4.97
C SER A 73 3.84 7.29 -5.28
N LEU A 74 3.03 8.23 -5.79
CA LEU A 74 1.64 7.97 -6.14
C LEU A 74 1.54 7.00 -7.32
N GLU A 75 2.31 7.23 -8.38
CA GLU A 75 2.35 6.36 -9.56
C GLU A 75 2.83 4.95 -9.19
N LEU A 76 3.92 4.83 -8.43
CA LEU A 76 4.43 3.54 -7.96
C LEU A 76 3.41 2.82 -7.07
N GLY A 77 2.82 3.53 -6.10
CA GLY A 77 1.81 2.97 -5.20
C GLY A 77 0.59 2.43 -5.93
N ILE A 78 0.11 3.14 -6.96
CA ILE A 78 -1.01 2.68 -7.80
C ILE A 78 -0.63 1.44 -8.62
N VAL A 79 0.55 1.42 -9.23
CA VAL A 79 1.02 0.26 -10.01
C VAL A 79 1.21 -0.96 -9.11
N VAL A 80 1.84 -0.79 -7.93
CA VAL A 80 2.00 -1.84 -6.93
C VAL A 80 0.64 -2.35 -6.46
N MET A 81 -0.31 -1.47 -6.16
CA MET A 81 -1.69 -1.84 -5.78
C MET A 81 -2.34 -2.74 -6.83
N ILE A 82 -2.31 -2.35 -8.10
CA ILE A 82 -2.93 -3.10 -9.20
C ILE A 82 -2.26 -4.47 -9.36
N LEU A 83 -0.93 -4.51 -9.40
CA LEU A 83 -0.19 -5.76 -9.55
C LEU A 83 -0.35 -6.67 -8.36
N THR A 84 -0.34 -6.13 -7.13
CA THR A 84 -0.61 -6.91 -5.92
C THR A 84 -1.98 -7.58 -5.99
N VAL A 85 -3.02 -6.85 -6.39
CA VAL A 85 -4.36 -7.40 -6.56
C VAL A 85 -4.38 -8.50 -7.62
N VAL A 86 -3.89 -8.19 -8.82
CA VAL A 86 -3.95 -9.13 -9.96
C VAL A 86 -3.18 -10.41 -9.66
N ILE A 87 -1.95 -10.28 -9.16
CA ILE A 87 -1.10 -11.44 -8.87
C ILE A 87 -1.66 -12.24 -7.70
N SER A 88 -2.09 -11.57 -6.61
CA SER A 88 -2.61 -12.27 -5.42
C SER A 88 -3.91 -13.02 -5.72
N VAL A 89 -4.84 -12.41 -6.47
CA VAL A 89 -6.10 -13.07 -6.87
C VAL A 89 -5.80 -14.26 -7.78
N SER A 90 -4.95 -14.08 -8.78
CA SER A 90 -4.56 -15.14 -9.72
C SER A 90 -3.86 -16.30 -9.02
N ALA A 91 -2.90 -16.00 -8.17
CA ALA A 91 -2.19 -16.99 -7.37
C ALA A 91 -3.14 -17.67 -6.37
N GLY A 92 -4.02 -16.92 -5.69
CA GLY A 92 -5.02 -17.47 -4.80
C GLY A 92 -5.94 -18.48 -5.49
N LEU A 93 -6.40 -18.19 -6.72
CA LEU A 93 -7.16 -19.11 -7.55
C LEU A 93 -6.36 -20.37 -7.93
N ALA A 94 -5.08 -20.22 -8.25
CA ALA A 94 -4.18 -21.33 -8.58
C ALA A 94 -3.95 -22.25 -7.38
N PHE A 95 -3.69 -21.69 -6.20
CA PHE A 95 -3.42 -22.41 -4.96
C PHE A 95 -4.65 -23.13 -4.37
N ARG A 96 -5.87 -22.85 -4.83
CA ARG A 96 -7.08 -23.64 -4.47
C ARG A 96 -6.95 -25.10 -4.86
N ARG A 97 -6.21 -25.39 -5.91
CA ARG A 97 -5.94 -26.76 -6.38
C ARG A 97 -4.51 -27.12 -6.00
N LYS A 98 -4.35 -28.22 -5.26
CA LYS A 98 -3.01 -28.75 -4.96
C LYS A 98 -2.32 -29.14 -6.25
N PHE A 99 -1.13 -28.58 -6.48
CA PHE A 99 -0.24 -28.94 -7.58
C PHE A 99 1.16 -29.22 -7.03
N LYS A 100 1.97 -29.95 -7.81
CA LYS A 100 3.34 -30.33 -7.39
C LYS A 100 4.19 -29.06 -7.19
N GLY A 101 4.75 -28.90 -5.99
CA GLY A 101 5.54 -27.71 -5.61
C GLY A 101 4.74 -26.54 -5.01
N SER A 102 3.40 -26.61 -4.92
CA SER A 102 2.59 -25.51 -4.38
C SER A 102 3.00 -25.07 -2.98
N GLY A 103 3.36 -26.00 -2.08
CA GLY A 103 3.83 -25.66 -0.73
C GLY A 103 5.14 -24.90 -0.76
N VAL A 104 6.11 -25.34 -1.56
CA VAL A 104 7.42 -24.66 -1.69
C VAL A 104 7.24 -23.24 -2.21
N LEU A 105 6.48 -23.07 -3.30
CA LEU A 105 6.22 -21.74 -3.88
C LEU A 105 5.52 -20.81 -2.89
N PHE A 106 4.56 -21.35 -2.11
CA PHE A 106 3.89 -20.56 -1.07
C PHE A 106 4.87 -20.09 0.01
N TYR A 107 5.70 -20.99 0.55
CA TYR A 107 6.68 -20.62 1.57
C TYR A 107 7.76 -19.68 1.03
N VAL A 108 8.23 -19.85 -0.20
CA VAL A 108 9.18 -18.94 -0.84
C VAL A 108 8.57 -17.53 -0.97
N ALA A 109 7.32 -17.43 -1.41
CA ALA A 109 6.64 -16.14 -1.49
C ALA A 109 6.53 -15.45 -0.12
N ILE A 110 6.22 -16.19 0.95
CA ILE A 110 6.08 -15.64 2.31
C ILE A 110 7.44 -15.37 2.96
N ALA A 111 8.50 -16.09 2.58
CA ALA A 111 9.84 -15.93 3.13
C ALA A 111 10.37 -14.48 3.02
N SER A 112 9.92 -13.73 2.01
CA SER A 112 10.26 -12.32 1.85
C SER A 112 9.78 -11.40 2.99
N LEU A 113 8.81 -11.85 3.82
CA LEU A 113 8.40 -11.14 5.04
C LEU A 113 9.39 -11.32 6.19
N ILE A 114 10.18 -12.39 6.18
CA ILE A 114 11.14 -12.72 7.23
C ILE A 114 12.46 -12.02 6.98
N VAL A 115 12.82 -11.81 5.71
CA VAL A 115 14.07 -11.14 5.33
C VAL A 115 13.96 -9.65 5.66
N PRO A 116 14.95 -9.05 6.36
CA PRO A 116 14.95 -7.61 6.61
C PRO A 116 14.84 -6.79 5.32
N SER A 117 13.96 -5.79 5.33
CA SER A 117 13.65 -4.98 4.13
C SER A 117 14.88 -4.38 3.46
N ILE A 118 15.83 -3.88 4.25
CA ILE A 118 17.08 -3.32 3.73
C ILE A 118 17.96 -4.36 3.02
N ILE A 119 17.99 -5.61 3.51
CA ILE A 119 18.74 -6.70 2.87
C ILE A 119 18.12 -7.06 1.52
N THR A 120 16.78 -7.10 1.47
CA THR A 120 16.06 -7.33 0.21
C THR A 120 16.38 -6.23 -0.81
N SER A 121 16.37 -4.97 -0.38
CA SER A 121 16.68 -3.81 -1.21
C SER A 121 18.12 -3.87 -1.77
N LEU A 122 19.09 -4.14 -0.89
CA LEU A 122 20.49 -4.32 -1.28
C LEU A 122 20.67 -5.47 -2.27
N GLY A 123 19.99 -6.60 -2.04
CA GLY A 123 20.05 -7.76 -2.93
C GLY A 123 19.52 -7.43 -4.32
N ILE A 124 18.36 -6.77 -4.41
CA ILE A 124 17.79 -6.34 -5.68
C ILE A 124 18.69 -5.32 -6.37
N GLY A 125 19.18 -4.32 -5.63
CA GLY A 125 20.11 -3.34 -6.18
C GLY A 125 21.40 -3.97 -6.71
N LEU A 126 21.94 -4.97 -6.01
CA LEU A 126 23.13 -5.71 -6.48
C LEU A 126 22.81 -6.56 -7.73
N GLU A 127 21.66 -7.23 -7.76
CA GLU A 127 21.22 -8.02 -8.92
C GLU A 127 21.15 -7.15 -10.18
N PHE A 128 20.51 -5.99 -10.09
CA PHE A 128 20.40 -5.07 -11.23
C PHE A 128 21.77 -4.53 -11.67
N ARG A 129 22.69 -4.23 -10.74
CA ARG A 129 24.06 -3.85 -11.08
C ARG A 129 24.80 -4.96 -11.82
N ILE A 130 24.67 -6.22 -11.37
CA ILE A 130 25.29 -7.38 -12.05
C ILE A 130 24.71 -7.53 -13.47
N VAL A 131 23.40 -7.35 -13.63
CA VAL A 131 22.75 -7.39 -14.95
C VAL A 131 23.26 -6.25 -15.83
N ASP A 132 23.32 -5.01 -15.33
CA ASP A 132 23.84 -3.86 -16.05
C ASP A 132 25.31 -4.05 -16.49
N ASP A 133 26.15 -4.53 -15.58
CA ASP A 133 27.57 -4.83 -15.88
C ASP A 133 27.68 -5.97 -16.91
N THR A 134 26.80 -6.96 -16.84
CA THR A 134 26.78 -8.07 -17.81
C THR A 134 26.40 -7.56 -19.19
N VAL A 135 25.39 -6.69 -19.28
CA VAL A 135 24.97 -6.07 -20.56
C VAL A 135 26.08 -5.21 -21.13
N LYS A 136 26.78 -4.40 -20.33
CA LYS A 136 27.85 -3.51 -20.77
C LYS A 136 29.07 -4.27 -21.24
N ASN A 137 29.41 -5.38 -20.59
CA ASN A 137 30.67 -6.13 -20.87
C ASN A 137 30.48 -7.26 -21.88
N PHE A 138 29.29 -7.84 -21.99
CA PHE A 138 29.03 -9.05 -22.78
C PHE A 138 27.80 -8.92 -23.69
N GLY A 139 27.08 -7.80 -23.63
CA GLY A 139 25.93 -7.55 -24.49
C GLY A 139 26.36 -7.24 -25.94
N PRO A 140 25.43 -7.35 -26.88
CA PRO A 140 25.66 -6.89 -28.25
C PRO A 140 25.86 -5.36 -28.27
N ASP A 141 26.73 -4.87 -29.18
CA ASP A 141 27.16 -3.46 -29.26
C ASP A 141 25.96 -2.49 -29.26
N TRP A 142 24.93 -2.79 -30.05
CA TRP A 142 23.71 -1.97 -30.14
C TRP A 142 22.94 -1.78 -28.80
N LEU A 143 23.18 -2.67 -27.84
CA LEU A 143 22.58 -2.58 -26.50
C LEU A 143 23.57 -2.03 -25.47
N ALA A 144 24.83 -2.42 -25.57
CA ALA A 144 25.86 -2.06 -24.61
C ALA A 144 26.29 -0.59 -24.70
N GLU A 145 26.33 0.00 -25.90
CA GLU A 145 26.82 1.37 -26.13
C GLU A 145 25.89 2.42 -25.49
N ASP A 146 24.57 2.24 -25.58
CA ASP A 146 23.59 3.18 -25.06
C ASP A 146 23.04 2.78 -23.67
N HIS A 147 23.48 1.63 -23.13
CA HIS A 147 22.97 1.13 -21.87
C HIS A 147 23.50 1.93 -20.68
N THR A 148 22.61 2.58 -19.95
CA THR A 148 22.92 3.24 -18.67
C THR A 148 22.68 2.33 -17.50
N THR A 149 21.42 2.06 -17.18
CA THR A 149 20.98 1.13 -16.13
C THR A 149 19.52 0.71 -16.34
N TRP A 150 19.21 -0.51 -15.95
CA TRP A 150 17.81 -0.95 -15.82
C TRP A 150 17.25 -0.75 -14.40
N MET A 151 18.13 -0.32 -13.47
CA MET A 151 17.66 0.02 -12.14
C MET A 151 16.81 1.28 -12.19
N GLY A 152 15.59 1.21 -11.67
CA GLY A 152 14.66 2.34 -11.72
C GLY A 152 13.38 2.10 -10.95
N LEU A 153 12.53 3.13 -10.92
CA LEU A 153 11.29 3.15 -10.14
C LEU A 153 10.34 2.01 -10.52
N PHE A 154 10.13 1.77 -11.83
CA PHE A 154 9.18 0.77 -12.34
C PHE A 154 9.82 -0.57 -12.76
N THR A 155 11.07 -0.78 -12.44
CA THR A 155 11.80 -2.02 -12.64
C THR A 155 12.20 -2.61 -11.29
N SER A 156 13.41 -2.35 -10.83
CA SER A 156 13.93 -2.82 -9.53
C SER A 156 13.11 -2.29 -8.34
N GLY A 157 12.71 -1.02 -8.36
CA GLY A 157 11.86 -0.42 -7.33
C GLY A 157 10.50 -1.10 -7.23
N LEU A 158 9.81 -1.29 -8.37
CA LEU A 158 8.55 -2.01 -8.43
C LEU A 158 8.69 -3.44 -7.90
N GLY A 159 9.75 -4.17 -8.32
CA GLY A 159 10.07 -5.50 -7.82
C GLY A 159 10.26 -5.53 -6.31
N ALA A 160 11.02 -4.58 -5.77
CA ALA A 160 11.26 -4.46 -4.33
C ALA A 160 9.97 -4.27 -3.53
N HIS A 161 9.07 -3.38 -3.98
CA HIS A 161 7.77 -3.15 -3.34
C HIS A 161 6.85 -4.38 -3.43
N LEU A 162 6.84 -5.08 -4.55
CA LEU A 162 6.06 -6.31 -4.71
C LEU A 162 6.54 -7.43 -3.78
N THR A 163 7.83 -7.52 -3.45
CA THR A 163 8.32 -8.51 -2.46
C THR A 163 7.72 -8.30 -1.07
N TRP A 164 7.22 -7.09 -0.78
CA TRP A 164 6.55 -6.73 0.48
C TRP A 164 5.04 -6.94 0.42
N THR A 165 4.40 -6.51 -0.66
CA THR A 165 2.95 -6.46 -0.76
C THR A 165 2.33 -7.80 -1.17
N LEU A 166 2.98 -8.56 -2.05
CA LEU A 166 2.47 -9.84 -2.54
C LEU A 166 2.24 -10.89 -1.45
N PRO A 167 3.16 -11.10 -0.48
CA PRO A 167 2.93 -12.07 0.58
C PRO A 167 1.65 -11.80 1.39
N PHE A 168 1.37 -10.54 1.71
CA PHE A 168 0.12 -10.16 2.39
C PHE A 168 -1.10 -10.44 1.53
N GLY A 169 -1.04 -10.10 0.25
CA GLY A 169 -2.11 -10.39 -0.69
C GLY A 169 -2.38 -11.89 -0.82
N LEU A 170 -1.33 -12.71 -0.90
CA LEU A 170 -1.42 -14.17 -0.94
C LEU A 170 -2.05 -14.75 0.33
N LEU A 171 -1.61 -14.31 1.52
CA LEU A 171 -2.16 -14.76 2.79
C LEU A 171 -3.64 -14.44 2.91
N ILE A 172 -4.06 -13.24 2.50
CA ILE A 172 -5.46 -12.84 2.50
C ILE A 172 -6.27 -13.72 1.54
N MET A 173 -5.81 -13.89 0.31
CA MET A 173 -6.52 -14.72 -0.67
C MET A 173 -6.59 -16.19 -0.25
N PHE A 174 -5.53 -16.71 0.35
CA PHE A 174 -5.51 -18.07 0.89
C PHE A 174 -6.54 -18.24 2.01
N ALA A 175 -6.60 -17.29 2.95
CA ALA A 175 -7.60 -17.33 4.03
C ALA A 175 -9.04 -17.28 3.50
N ILE A 176 -9.28 -16.52 2.43
CA ILE A 176 -10.61 -16.38 1.83
C ILE A 176 -11.01 -17.64 1.09
N PHE A 177 -10.14 -18.17 0.25
CA PHE A 177 -10.45 -19.37 -0.52
C PHE A 177 -10.57 -20.62 0.35
N ASN A 178 -9.92 -20.69 1.51
CA ASN A 178 -10.12 -21.75 2.49
C ASN A 178 -11.54 -21.75 3.10
N ARG A 179 -12.21 -20.59 3.10
CA ARG A 179 -13.59 -20.45 3.60
C ARG A 179 -14.65 -20.39 2.51
N PHE A 180 -14.21 -20.33 1.24
CA PHE A 180 -15.10 -20.23 0.11
C PHE A 180 -15.83 -21.54 -0.13
N ASN A 181 -17.16 -21.50 -0.20
CA ASN A 181 -17.97 -22.69 -0.48
C ASN A 181 -17.97 -22.99 -1.99
N PRO A 182 -17.40 -24.13 -2.43
CA PRO A 182 -17.34 -24.50 -3.86
C PRO A 182 -18.72 -24.74 -4.49
N ALA A 183 -19.76 -25.03 -3.68
CA ALA A 183 -21.12 -25.24 -4.18
C ALA A 183 -21.67 -24.05 -4.98
N TYR A 184 -21.21 -22.81 -4.72
CA TYR A 184 -21.59 -21.66 -5.53
C TYR A 184 -21.10 -21.77 -6.97
N GLU A 185 -19.88 -22.28 -7.18
CA GLU A 185 -19.33 -22.47 -8.51
C GLU A 185 -19.97 -23.69 -9.22
N GLU A 186 -20.28 -24.75 -8.48
CA GLU A 186 -20.96 -25.94 -8.98
C GLU A 186 -22.36 -25.57 -9.48
N ALA A 187 -23.16 -24.88 -8.66
CA ALA A 187 -24.48 -24.41 -9.06
C ALA A 187 -24.45 -23.50 -10.31
N ALA A 188 -23.46 -22.62 -10.43
CA ALA A 188 -23.32 -21.77 -11.62
C ALA A 188 -23.04 -22.61 -12.88
N ARG A 189 -22.20 -23.65 -12.75
CA ARG A 189 -21.88 -24.54 -13.88
C ARG A 189 -23.07 -25.43 -14.27
N ASP A 190 -23.85 -25.88 -13.30
CA ASP A 190 -25.07 -26.64 -13.55
C ASP A 190 -26.10 -25.82 -14.35
N LEU A 191 -26.10 -24.49 -14.18
CA LEU A 191 -26.87 -23.54 -14.97
C LEU A 191 -26.24 -23.18 -16.31
N GLY A 192 -25.12 -23.82 -16.69
CA GLY A 192 -24.44 -23.61 -17.97
C GLY A 192 -23.47 -22.45 -18.03
N ALA A 193 -23.08 -21.86 -16.89
CA ALA A 193 -22.11 -20.77 -16.87
C ALA A 193 -20.70 -21.24 -17.26
N SER A 194 -20.04 -20.51 -18.17
CA SER A 194 -18.64 -20.74 -18.50
C SER A 194 -17.72 -20.42 -17.32
N PRO A 195 -16.46 -20.92 -17.29
CA PRO A 195 -15.51 -20.61 -16.19
C PRO A 195 -15.30 -19.10 -15.96
N TRP A 196 -15.28 -18.30 -17.02
CA TRP A 196 -15.17 -16.84 -16.93
C TRP A 196 -16.43 -16.20 -16.35
N GLN A 197 -17.62 -16.68 -16.75
CA GLN A 197 -18.88 -16.21 -16.19
C GLN A 197 -19.00 -16.57 -14.72
N THR A 198 -18.63 -17.80 -14.33
CA THR A 198 -18.57 -18.22 -12.94
C THR A 198 -17.63 -17.33 -12.12
N PHE A 199 -16.42 -17.06 -12.61
CA PHE A 199 -15.50 -16.16 -11.93
C PHE A 199 -16.10 -14.76 -11.80
N ARG A 200 -16.53 -14.15 -12.91
CA ARG A 200 -16.94 -12.74 -12.95
C ARG A 200 -18.23 -12.49 -12.17
N TYR A 201 -19.19 -13.38 -12.24
CA TYR A 201 -20.54 -13.14 -11.70
C TYR A 201 -20.80 -13.82 -10.35
N VAL A 202 -19.98 -14.82 -9.96
CA VAL A 202 -20.15 -15.55 -8.71
C VAL A 202 -18.94 -15.35 -7.79
N VAL A 203 -17.73 -15.74 -8.23
CA VAL A 203 -16.55 -15.72 -7.36
C VAL A 203 -16.12 -14.29 -7.04
N LEU A 204 -15.91 -13.47 -8.06
CA LEU A 204 -15.40 -12.11 -7.90
C LEU A 204 -16.29 -11.23 -7.00
N PRO A 205 -17.63 -11.19 -7.13
CA PRO A 205 -18.47 -10.42 -6.22
C PRO A 205 -18.35 -10.85 -4.75
N ILE A 206 -18.19 -12.16 -4.50
CA ILE A 206 -18.06 -12.69 -3.15
C ILE A 206 -16.72 -12.27 -2.51
N ILE A 207 -15.62 -12.34 -3.28
CA ILE A 207 -14.29 -12.00 -2.77
C ILE A 207 -13.95 -10.51 -2.87
N LEU A 208 -14.77 -9.71 -3.57
CA LEU A 208 -14.51 -8.32 -3.90
C LEU A 208 -14.16 -7.43 -2.68
N PRO A 209 -14.82 -7.53 -1.53
CA PRO A 209 -14.44 -6.75 -0.34
C PRO A 209 -12.98 -7.00 0.08
N SER A 210 -12.53 -8.23 -0.07
CA SER A 210 -11.16 -8.63 0.28
C SER A 210 -10.16 -8.24 -0.79
N VAL A 211 -10.56 -8.26 -2.06
CA VAL A 211 -9.76 -7.74 -3.18
C VAL A 211 -9.47 -6.25 -2.99
N VAL A 212 -10.48 -5.48 -2.56
CA VAL A 212 -10.29 -4.06 -2.21
C VAL A 212 -9.34 -3.92 -1.02
N GLY A 213 -9.47 -4.80 0.00
CA GLY A 213 -8.54 -4.84 1.13
C GLY A 213 -7.09 -5.09 0.70
N ILE A 214 -6.86 -6.05 -0.20
CA ILE A 214 -5.54 -6.33 -0.78
C ILE A 214 -5.01 -5.10 -1.52
N GLY A 215 -5.85 -4.43 -2.31
CA GLY A 215 -5.47 -3.20 -3.00
C GLY A 215 -5.05 -2.10 -2.03
N LEU A 216 -5.81 -1.89 -0.96
CA LEU A 216 -5.46 -0.92 0.09
C LEU A 216 -4.12 -1.25 0.74
N PHE A 217 -3.89 -2.50 1.13
CA PHE A 217 -2.61 -2.92 1.66
C PHE A 217 -1.48 -2.71 0.66
N GLY A 218 -1.67 -3.09 -0.61
CA GLY A 218 -0.70 -2.88 -1.67
C GLY A 218 -0.31 -1.42 -1.81
N PHE A 219 -1.30 -0.52 -1.82
CA PHE A 219 -1.04 0.92 -1.91
C PHE A 219 -0.35 1.45 -0.65
N THR A 220 -0.92 1.24 0.54
CA THR A 220 -0.41 1.85 1.78
C THR A 220 0.99 1.35 2.15
N LEU A 221 1.26 0.06 1.97
CA LEU A 221 2.59 -0.50 2.21
C LEU A 221 3.63 0.02 1.21
N SER A 222 3.24 0.27 -0.04
CA SER A 222 4.13 0.87 -1.03
C SER A 222 4.32 2.37 -0.83
N TRP A 223 3.27 3.07 -0.42
CA TRP A 223 3.28 4.53 -0.22
C TRP A 223 4.24 4.99 0.88
N ASP A 224 4.39 4.20 1.94
CA ASP A 224 5.20 4.53 3.12
C ASP A 224 6.52 3.72 3.19
N GLU A 225 6.91 3.06 2.09
CA GLU A 225 8.08 2.17 2.09
C GLU A 225 9.38 2.94 1.84
N ILE A 226 10.24 2.96 2.84
CA ILE A 226 11.58 3.58 2.80
C ILE A 226 12.66 2.54 2.55
N ALA A 227 12.71 1.48 3.38
CA ALA A 227 13.84 0.56 3.42
C ALA A 227 14.04 -0.22 2.12
N ARG A 228 12.95 -0.65 1.47
CA ARG A 228 13.02 -1.35 0.17
C ARG A 228 13.27 -0.41 -0.99
N SER A 229 12.85 0.85 -0.86
CA SER A 229 13.14 1.88 -1.85
C SER A 229 14.62 2.28 -1.86
N SER A 230 15.26 2.39 -0.69
CA SER A 230 16.54 3.07 -0.48
C SER A 230 17.69 2.60 -1.36
N GLN A 231 17.72 1.32 -1.78
CA GLN A 231 18.79 0.76 -2.60
C GLN A 231 18.32 0.20 -3.95
N ALA A 232 17.01 0.23 -4.22
CA ALA A 232 16.43 -0.44 -5.38
C ALA A 232 15.81 0.50 -6.41
N ILE A 233 15.59 1.79 -6.13
CA ILE A 233 14.89 2.68 -7.06
C ILE A 233 15.79 3.50 -8.00
N GLY A 234 17.09 3.29 -7.96
CA GLY A 234 18.05 3.99 -8.82
C GLY A 234 18.31 5.42 -8.36
N GLU A 235 18.38 6.37 -9.31
CA GLU A 235 18.77 7.75 -9.06
C GLU A 235 17.62 8.67 -8.58
N VAL A 236 16.39 8.17 -8.55
CA VAL A 236 15.23 8.97 -8.14
C VAL A 236 14.79 8.58 -6.73
N ASN A 237 14.17 9.54 -6.03
CA ASN A 237 13.63 9.27 -4.70
C ASN A 237 12.09 9.25 -4.70
N THR A 238 11.53 8.40 -3.84
CA THR A 238 10.11 8.44 -3.45
C THR A 238 9.91 9.51 -2.39
N LEU A 239 8.65 9.88 -2.14
CA LEU A 239 8.30 10.88 -1.13
C LEU A 239 8.79 10.52 0.29
N PRO A 240 8.66 9.25 0.78
CA PRO A 240 9.21 8.87 2.07
C PRO A 240 10.74 9.02 2.16
N LEU A 241 11.48 8.68 1.09
CA LEU A 241 12.93 8.86 1.06
C LEU A 241 13.34 10.33 1.08
N GLU A 242 12.62 11.20 0.37
CA GLU A 242 12.86 12.64 0.44
C GLU A 242 12.57 13.20 1.83
N LEU A 243 11.48 12.75 2.45
CA LEU A 243 11.13 13.12 3.83
C LEU A 243 12.22 12.69 4.83
N GLU A 244 12.74 11.45 4.70
CA GLU A 244 13.86 10.96 5.50
C GLU A 244 15.11 11.83 5.31
N GLY A 245 15.47 12.13 4.07
CA GLY A 245 16.60 13.00 3.75
C GLY A 245 16.46 14.40 4.35
N LEU A 246 15.28 15.00 4.28
CA LEU A 246 14.99 16.30 4.87
C LEU A 246 15.06 16.29 6.39
N THR A 247 14.54 15.23 7.04
CA THR A 247 14.57 15.13 8.51
C THR A 247 15.97 14.93 9.08
N THR A 248 16.87 14.34 8.31
CA THR A 248 18.27 14.11 8.74
C THR A 248 19.18 15.28 8.45
N THR A 249 18.86 16.13 7.47
CA THR A 249 19.75 17.21 7.01
C THR A 249 19.29 18.60 7.47
N VAL A 250 18.00 18.89 7.43
CA VAL A 250 17.47 20.24 7.73
C VAL A 250 16.11 20.12 8.40
N THR A 251 16.04 20.48 9.66
CA THR A 251 14.77 20.52 10.39
C THR A 251 14.08 21.88 10.15
N ARG A 252 13.06 21.89 9.31
CA ARG A 252 12.26 23.10 8.98
C ARG A 252 10.77 22.82 9.15
N PRO A 253 9.91 23.84 9.39
CA PRO A 253 8.47 23.63 9.55
C PRO A 253 7.74 23.06 8.32
N ASP A 254 8.29 23.19 7.11
CA ASP A 254 7.76 22.58 5.90
C ASP A 254 7.70 21.03 5.98
N ILE A 255 8.56 20.39 6.78
CA ILE A 255 8.53 18.96 7.03
C ILE A 255 7.19 18.53 7.69
N TYR A 256 6.67 19.36 8.60
CA TYR A 256 5.37 19.08 9.24
C TYR A 256 4.22 19.20 8.24
N ALA A 257 4.27 20.20 7.34
CA ALA A 257 3.30 20.33 6.27
C ALA A 257 3.37 19.12 5.32
N LEU A 258 4.57 18.66 4.97
CA LEU A 258 4.78 17.46 4.14
C LEU A 258 4.24 16.20 4.81
N GLY A 259 4.56 15.96 6.08
CA GLY A 259 4.04 14.83 6.86
C GLY A 259 2.51 14.86 6.97
N THR A 260 1.92 16.04 7.11
CA THR A 260 0.46 16.23 7.11
C THR A 260 -0.16 15.89 5.76
N VAL A 261 0.40 16.37 4.65
CA VAL A 261 -0.06 16.05 3.28
C VAL A 261 0.05 14.55 3.02
N THR A 262 1.17 13.92 3.35
CA THR A 262 1.40 12.48 3.18
C THR A 262 0.35 11.67 3.94
N SER A 263 0.10 12.02 5.20
CA SER A 263 -0.93 11.40 6.04
C SER A 263 -2.33 11.62 5.47
N ALA A 264 -2.65 12.82 5.00
CA ALA A 264 -3.95 13.14 4.42
C ALA A 264 -4.23 12.32 3.15
N VAL A 265 -3.22 12.06 2.31
CA VAL A 265 -3.34 11.19 1.14
C VAL A 265 -3.64 9.75 1.57
N SER A 266 -2.91 9.22 2.56
CA SER A 266 -3.14 7.87 3.08
C SER A 266 -4.57 7.71 3.60
N PHE A 267 -5.04 8.63 4.44
CA PHE A 267 -6.43 8.63 4.93
C PHE A 267 -7.45 8.80 3.81
N GLY A 268 -7.17 9.65 2.83
CA GLY A 268 -8.02 9.87 1.65
C GLY A 268 -8.23 8.59 0.86
N VAL A 269 -7.16 7.85 0.56
CA VAL A 269 -7.22 6.57 -0.16
C VAL A 269 -8.04 5.54 0.64
N ILE A 270 -7.79 5.41 1.94
CA ILE A 270 -8.55 4.50 2.81
C ILE A 270 -10.03 4.87 2.81
N PHE A 271 -10.36 6.15 2.95
CA PHE A 271 -11.74 6.64 2.99
C PHE A 271 -12.49 6.38 1.67
N LEU A 272 -11.84 6.67 0.53
CA LEU A 272 -12.39 6.41 -0.79
C LEU A 272 -12.67 4.92 -1.01
N ALA A 273 -11.77 4.05 -0.57
CA ALA A 273 -11.95 2.61 -0.66
C ALA A 273 -13.10 2.11 0.24
N LEU A 274 -13.22 2.62 1.47
CA LEU A 274 -14.35 2.28 2.36
C LEU A 274 -15.69 2.72 1.76
N ILE A 275 -15.74 3.90 1.13
CA ILE A 275 -16.93 4.36 0.40
C ILE A 275 -17.22 3.40 -0.76
N GLY A 276 -16.20 3.04 -1.55
CA GLY A 276 -16.33 2.10 -2.66
C GLY A 276 -16.91 0.75 -2.21
N ILE A 277 -16.39 0.17 -1.13
CA ILE A 277 -16.91 -1.09 -0.54
C ILE A 277 -18.39 -0.92 -0.15
N ARG A 278 -18.74 0.15 0.56
CA ARG A 278 -20.13 0.39 0.98
C ARG A 278 -21.09 0.55 -0.20
N LEU A 279 -20.67 1.25 -1.25
CA LEU A 279 -21.48 1.42 -2.45
C LEU A 279 -21.69 0.10 -3.20
N LEU A 280 -20.66 -0.73 -3.30
CA LEU A 280 -20.74 -2.06 -3.90
C LEU A 280 -21.66 -2.98 -3.10
N GLN A 281 -21.53 -3.02 -1.78
CA GLN A 281 -22.41 -3.81 -0.91
C GLN A 281 -23.87 -3.39 -1.02
N LYS A 282 -24.16 -2.09 -1.09
CA LYS A 282 -25.54 -1.59 -1.28
C LYS A 282 -26.12 -2.01 -2.64
N ARG A 283 -25.33 -2.04 -3.71
CA ARG A 283 -25.78 -2.49 -5.03
C ARG A 283 -26.12 -3.99 -5.02
N THR A 284 -25.29 -4.81 -4.40
CA THR A 284 -25.50 -6.26 -4.30
C THR A 284 -26.74 -6.58 -3.42
N ALA A 285 -26.94 -5.87 -2.32
CA ALA A 285 -28.11 -6.04 -1.47
C ALA A 285 -29.43 -5.65 -2.19
N ARG A 286 -29.43 -4.59 -3.02
CA ARG A 286 -30.59 -4.21 -3.82
C ARG A 286 -30.91 -5.22 -4.92
N ALA A 287 -29.90 -5.72 -5.63
CA ALA A 287 -30.08 -6.74 -6.66
C ALA A 287 -30.65 -8.04 -6.08
N GLY A 288 -30.30 -8.41 -4.85
CA GLY A 288 -30.88 -9.56 -4.13
C GLY A 288 -32.32 -9.36 -3.68
N SER A 289 -32.73 -8.11 -3.32
CA SER A 289 -34.12 -7.83 -2.94
C SER A 289 -35.07 -7.81 -4.13
N ASP A 290 -34.60 -7.33 -5.29
CA ASP A 290 -35.42 -7.27 -6.51
C ASP A 290 -35.65 -8.67 -7.13
N ALA A 291 -34.68 -9.61 -6.94
CA ALA A 291 -34.84 -11.01 -7.37
C ALA A 291 -35.86 -11.78 -6.49
N GLY A 292 -36.10 -11.36 -5.25
CA GLY A 292 -37.09 -11.97 -4.35
C GLY A 292 -38.51 -11.42 -4.50
N SER A 293 -38.70 -10.25 -5.12
CA SER A 293 -40.03 -9.61 -5.28
C SER A 293 -40.77 -10.04 -6.56
N GLY A 294 -40.17 -10.91 -7.37
CA GLY A 294 -40.74 -11.38 -8.65
C GLY A 294 -41.51 -12.72 -8.58
N ILE A 295 -41.74 -13.27 -7.37
CA ILE A 295 -42.52 -14.50 -7.20
C ILE A 295 -43.66 -14.20 -6.20
N VAL A 296 -44.75 -13.62 -6.70
CA VAL A 296 -46.09 -13.71 -6.14
C VAL A 296 -47.02 -13.93 -7.32
#